data_7f6f92978e2dea5fdbf72cf4db4b27f5
#
_entry.id   7f6f92978e2dea5fdbf72cf4db4b27f5
#
_cell.length_a   1.000
_cell.length_b   1.000
_cell.length_c   1.000
_cell.angle_alpha   90.00
_cell.angle_beta   90.00
_cell.angle_gamma   90.00
#
_symmetry.space_group_name_H-M   'P 1'
#
loop_
_entity.id
_entity.type
_entity.pdbx_description
1 polymer ?
#
loop_
_entity_poly.entity_id
_entity_poly.type
_entity_poly.pdbx_seq_one_letter_code
_entity_poly.pdbx_strand_id
1 'polypeptide(L)'
;AVTRAVRGRGVLVAEVRYRHRGWNGARADAAKDAETALNDLRERIGSVPVVLLGHSMGGRAALRAAGDPAVRGVVALAPWCPSGEPVEHLGGRRLYLLHDETDRVTSARESWDFVRRARAAGADAVGIPMRIGGHAMLRGADLWHRRAAELTAALLSHG
;
A
#
# COMPACT_ATOMS: atom_id res chain seq x y z
N ALA A 1 11.34 -9.18 4.82
CA ALA A 1 10.88 -10.13 3.77
C ALA A 1 11.03 -9.52 2.38
N VAL A 2 10.38 -8.38 2.11
CA VAL A 2 10.44 -7.72 0.78
C VAL A 2 11.86 -7.38 0.37
N THR A 3 12.65 -6.74 1.26
CA THR A 3 14.05 -6.40 1.00
C THR A 3 14.89 -7.61 0.54
N ARG A 4 14.62 -8.79 1.14
CA ARG A 4 15.29 -10.03 0.74
C ARG A 4 14.83 -10.52 -0.64
N ALA A 5 13.53 -10.42 -0.93
CA ALA A 5 12.94 -10.87 -2.19
C ALA A 5 13.40 -10.07 -3.41
N VAL A 6 13.77 -8.80 -3.22
CA VAL A 6 14.22 -7.91 -4.31
C VAL A 6 15.74 -7.73 -4.36
N ARG A 7 16.49 -8.37 -3.45
CA ARG A 7 17.95 -8.29 -3.42
C ARG A 7 18.55 -8.79 -4.74
N GLY A 8 19.50 -8.04 -5.29
CA GLY A 8 20.19 -8.38 -6.56
C GLY A 8 19.37 -8.11 -7.83
N ARG A 9 18.17 -7.52 -7.72
CA ARG A 9 17.32 -7.19 -8.88
C ARG A 9 17.40 -5.73 -9.31
N GLY A 10 18.37 -4.96 -8.80
CA GLY A 10 18.48 -3.54 -9.09
C GLY A 10 17.35 -2.69 -8.45
N VAL A 11 16.77 -3.18 -7.37
CA VAL A 11 15.66 -2.52 -6.65
C VAL A 11 16.19 -1.83 -5.40
N LEU A 12 15.92 -0.54 -5.28
CA LEU A 12 16.15 0.24 -4.07
C LEU A 12 14.92 0.10 -3.14
N VAL A 13 15.18 -0.16 -1.86
CA VAL A 13 14.14 -0.15 -0.82
C VAL A 13 14.34 1.08 0.06
N ALA A 14 13.31 1.92 0.15
CA ALA A 14 13.28 3.10 1.00
C ALA A 14 12.14 3.01 2.01
N GLU A 15 12.30 3.61 3.16
CA GLU A 15 11.30 3.67 4.21
C GLU A 15 10.81 5.10 4.43
N VAL A 16 9.49 5.26 4.48
CA VAL A 16 8.87 6.54 4.83
C VAL A 16 8.91 6.71 6.35
N ARG A 17 9.49 7.81 6.82
CA ARG A 17 9.45 8.20 8.22
C ARG A 17 8.36 9.23 8.43
N TYR A 18 7.39 8.89 9.28
CA TYR A 18 6.32 9.81 9.62
C TYR A 18 6.78 10.86 10.64
N ARG A 19 6.55 12.12 10.33
CA ARG A 19 6.89 13.26 11.20
C ARG A 19 5.92 13.40 12.37
N HIS A 20 4.67 12.98 12.19
CA HIS A 20 3.61 13.05 13.18
C HIS A 20 2.99 11.69 13.45
N ARG A 21 2.52 11.48 14.68
CA ARG A 21 1.71 10.32 15.01
C ARG A 21 0.30 10.47 14.45
N GLY A 22 -0.25 9.38 13.95
CA GLY A 22 -1.64 9.31 13.51
C GLY A 22 -1.91 9.95 12.16
N TRP A 23 -3.15 9.86 11.75
CA TRP A 23 -3.62 10.42 10.47
C TRP A 23 -3.89 11.92 10.54
N ASN A 24 -4.38 12.38 11.72
CA ASN A 24 -4.67 13.78 12.05
C ASN A 24 -5.77 14.42 11.18
N GLY A 25 -6.86 13.68 10.97
CA GLY A 25 -8.07 14.17 10.31
C GLY A 25 -7.82 14.67 8.89
N ALA A 26 -8.31 15.86 8.59
CA ALA A 26 -8.17 16.47 7.27
C ALA A 26 -6.73 16.81 6.88
N ARG A 27 -5.82 16.90 7.85
CA ARG A 27 -4.39 17.14 7.58
C ARG A 27 -3.74 15.98 6.84
N ALA A 28 -4.19 14.74 7.07
CA ALA A 28 -3.67 13.53 6.44
C ALA A 28 -2.14 13.45 6.45
N ASP A 29 -1.52 13.73 7.61
CA ASP A 29 -0.07 13.91 7.74
C ASP A 29 0.72 12.72 7.20
N ALA A 30 0.27 11.50 7.44
CA ALA A 30 0.92 10.29 6.91
C ALA A 30 0.92 10.23 5.37
N ALA A 31 -0.15 10.69 4.73
CA ALA A 31 -0.20 10.76 3.26
C ALA A 31 0.77 11.81 2.73
N LYS A 32 0.83 12.99 3.35
CA LYS A 32 1.79 14.05 2.98
C LYS A 32 3.24 13.61 3.15
N ASP A 33 3.53 12.84 4.20
CA ASP A 33 4.87 12.30 4.39
C ASP A 33 5.24 11.27 3.31
N ALA A 34 4.28 10.45 2.86
CA ALA A 34 4.49 9.55 1.73
C ALA A 34 4.72 10.31 0.41
N GLU A 35 3.95 11.34 0.14
CA GLU A 35 4.12 12.22 -1.03
C GLU A 35 5.47 12.95 -1.00
N THR A 36 5.87 13.47 0.16
CA THR A 36 7.19 14.10 0.35
C THR A 36 8.30 13.10 0.06
N ALA A 37 8.20 11.87 0.56
CA ALA A 37 9.20 10.84 0.32
C ALA A 37 9.31 10.47 -1.18
N LEU A 38 8.20 10.46 -1.92
CA LEU A 38 8.23 10.26 -3.39
C LEU A 38 8.94 11.41 -4.11
N ASN A 39 8.72 12.66 -3.68
CA ASN A 39 9.42 13.81 -4.22
C ASN A 39 10.92 13.77 -3.92
N ASP A 40 11.30 13.50 -2.68
CA ASP A 40 12.69 13.37 -2.27
C ASP A 40 13.41 12.25 -3.05
N LEU A 41 12.72 11.13 -3.28
CA LEU A 41 13.26 10.04 -4.08
C LEU A 41 13.53 10.48 -5.52
N ARG A 42 12.57 11.18 -6.12
CA ARG A 42 12.70 11.72 -7.49
C ARG A 42 13.86 12.71 -7.62
N GLU A 43 14.04 13.58 -6.65
CA GLU A 43 15.14 14.53 -6.62
C GLU A 43 16.52 13.84 -6.51
N ARG A 44 16.60 12.74 -5.74
CA ARG A 44 17.87 12.05 -5.49
C ARG A 44 18.31 11.10 -6.61
N ILE A 45 17.37 10.39 -7.22
CA ILE A 45 17.68 9.31 -8.16
C ILE A 45 16.95 9.43 -9.50
N GLY A 46 16.20 10.51 -9.70
CA GLY A 46 15.43 10.73 -10.92
C GLY A 46 14.09 9.99 -10.93
N SER A 47 13.43 10.01 -12.07
CA SER A 47 12.13 9.37 -12.26
C SER A 47 12.30 7.87 -12.48
N VAL A 48 11.95 7.08 -11.47
CA VAL A 48 12.00 5.61 -11.49
C VAL A 48 10.63 5.04 -11.14
N PRO A 49 10.27 3.85 -11.64
CA PRO A 49 9.03 3.17 -11.24
C PRO A 49 9.04 2.84 -9.75
N VAL A 50 7.94 3.13 -9.05
CA VAL A 50 7.80 2.91 -7.62
C VAL A 50 6.64 1.96 -7.33
N VAL A 51 6.85 1.05 -6.39
CA VAL A 51 5.79 0.25 -5.77
C VAL A 51 5.72 0.65 -4.30
N LEU A 52 4.52 1.00 -3.84
CA LEU A 52 4.29 1.34 -2.45
C LEU A 52 3.82 0.10 -1.67
N LEU A 53 4.39 -0.08 -0.48
CA LEU A 53 3.97 -1.12 0.46
C LEU A 53 3.67 -0.47 1.80
N GLY A 54 2.48 -0.71 2.35
CA GLY A 54 2.10 -0.14 3.63
C GLY A 54 1.19 -1.04 4.46
N HIS A 55 1.26 -0.91 5.78
CA HIS A 55 0.42 -1.61 6.75
C HIS A 55 -0.46 -0.61 7.49
N SER A 56 -1.73 -0.95 7.72
CA SER A 56 -2.67 -0.17 8.53
C SER A 56 -2.79 1.28 8.03
N MET A 57 -2.44 2.27 8.86
CA MET A 57 -2.36 3.68 8.47
C MET A 57 -1.36 3.90 7.32
N GLY A 58 -0.24 3.18 7.30
CA GLY A 58 0.72 3.22 6.20
C GLY A 58 0.15 2.67 4.90
N GLY A 59 -0.75 1.68 4.96
CA GLY A 59 -1.51 1.20 3.80
C GLY A 59 -2.42 2.29 3.23
N ARG A 60 -3.13 3.01 4.11
CA ARG A 60 -3.94 4.17 3.71
C ARG A 60 -3.10 5.28 3.08
N ALA A 61 -1.95 5.59 3.68
CA ALA A 61 -1.03 6.60 3.15
C ALA A 61 -0.49 6.22 1.76
N ALA A 62 -0.13 4.95 1.57
CA ALA A 62 0.32 4.41 0.28
C ALA A 62 -0.78 4.52 -0.78
N LEU A 63 -2.02 4.13 -0.45
CA LEU A 63 -3.16 4.25 -1.36
C LEU A 63 -3.45 5.71 -1.72
N ARG A 64 -3.34 6.64 -0.76
CA ARG A 64 -3.54 8.07 -0.99
C ARG A 64 -2.45 8.67 -1.89
N ALA A 65 -1.20 8.30 -1.71
CA ALA A 65 -0.07 8.77 -2.50
C ALA A 65 0.05 8.11 -3.88
N ALA A 66 -0.75 7.09 -4.18
CA ALA A 66 -0.66 6.30 -5.41
C ALA A 66 -1.08 7.06 -6.68
N GLY A 67 -1.59 8.28 -6.57
CA GLY A 67 -1.81 9.18 -7.70
C GLY A 67 -0.52 9.69 -8.35
N ASP A 68 0.62 9.62 -7.67
CA ASP A 68 1.91 10.03 -8.22
C ASP A 68 2.23 9.23 -9.50
N PRO A 69 2.64 9.91 -10.60
CA PRO A 69 2.92 9.25 -11.88
C PRO A 69 3.98 8.13 -11.82
N ALA A 70 4.91 8.21 -10.89
CA ALA A 70 5.94 7.18 -10.72
C ALA A 70 5.39 5.89 -10.09
N VAL A 71 4.26 5.96 -9.38
CA VAL A 71 3.68 4.80 -8.69
C VAL A 71 3.00 3.87 -9.68
N ARG A 72 3.51 2.63 -9.77
CA ARG A 72 2.96 1.55 -10.61
C ARG A 72 1.88 0.77 -9.90
N GLY A 73 2.01 0.61 -8.59
CA GLY A 73 1.04 -0.11 -7.80
C GLY A 73 1.29 -0.03 -6.31
N VAL A 74 0.34 -0.59 -5.57
CA VAL A 74 0.34 -0.61 -4.11
C VAL A 74 0.06 -2.02 -3.60
N VAL A 75 0.79 -2.42 -2.57
CA VAL A 75 0.47 -3.58 -1.73
C VAL A 75 0.10 -3.06 -0.34
N ALA A 76 -1.17 -3.13 0.01
CA ALA A 76 -1.68 -2.64 1.30
C ALA A 76 -2.04 -3.82 2.20
N LEU A 77 -1.45 -3.86 3.40
CA LEU A 77 -1.63 -4.92 4.38
C LEU A 77 -2.54 -4.40 5.49
N ALA A 78 -3.68 -5.05 5.71
CA ALA A 78 -4.69 -4.63 6.68
C ALA A 78 -4.89 -3.10 6.70
N PRO A 79 -5.11 -2.45 5.54
CA PRO A 79 -5.14 -1.00 5.45
C PRO A 79 -6.33 -0.42 6.22
N TRP A 80 -6.15 0.77 6.74
CA TRP A 80 -7.27 1.54 7.27
C TRP A 80 -7.90 2.37 6.14
N CYS A 81 -9.01 1.87 5.59
CA CYS A 81 -9.74 2.49 4.50
C CYS A 81 -11.15 2.92 4.96
N PRO A 82 -11.29 4.00 5.73
CA PRO A 82 -12.61 4.42 6.20
C PRO A 82 -13.54 4.73 5.04
N SER A 83 -14.84 4.67 5.30
CA SER A 83 -15.86 5.06 4.33
C SER A 83 -15.58 6.46 3.77
N GLY A 84 -15.69 6.62 2.45
CA GLY A 84 -15.41 7.90 1.77
C GLY A 84 -13.92 8.16 1.48
N GLU A 85 -13.02 7.21 1.75
CA GLU A 85 -11.62 7.35 1.31
C GLU A 85 -11.55 7.52 -0.21
N PRO A 86 -10.86 8.55 -0.75
CA PRO A 86 -10.82 8.85 -2.18
C PRO A 86 -10.23 7.72 -3.03
N VAL A 87 -10.78 7.53 -4.23
CA VAL A 87 -10.34 6.52 -5.20
C VAL A 87 -10.13 7.08 -6.61
N GLU A 88 -10.53 8.31 -6.87
CA GLU A 88 -10.55 8.91 -8.21
C GLU A 88 -9.16 9.03 -8.84
N HIS A 89 -8.13 9.18 -8.01
CA HIS A 89 -6.72 9.28 -8.41
C HIS A 89 -6.07 7.94 -8.76
N LEU A 90 -6.79 6.82 -8.58
CA LEU A 90 -6.25 5.46 -8.69
C LEU A 90 -6.40 4.84 -10.08
N GLY A 91 -7.01 5.54 -11.03
CA GLY A 91 -7.19 5.04 -12.39
C GLY A 91 -5.87 4.55 -13.00
N GLY A 92 -5.89 3.35 -13.58
CA GLY A 92 -4.71 2.72 -14.18
C GLY A 92 -3.68 2.17 -13.19
N ARG A 93 -3.88 2.30 -11.88
CA ARG A 93 -2.99 1.73 -10.84
C ARG A 93 -3.38 0.30 -10.53
N ARG A 94 -2.38 -0.53 -10.23
CA ARG A 94 -2.58 -1.91 -9.76
C ARG A 94 -2.48 -1.97 -8.25
N LEU A 95 -3.55 -2.44 -7.61
CA LEU A 95 -3.70 -2.41 -6.16
C LEU A 95 -3.97 -3.81 -5.62
N TYR A 96 -3.23 -4.20 -4.59
CA TYR A 96 -3.48 -5.41 -3.81
C TYR A 96 -3.74 -5.05 -2.37
N LEU A 97 -4.94 -5.34 -1.86
CA LEU A 97 -5.33 -5.14 -0.47
C LEU A 97 -5.48 -6.51 0.20
N LEU A 98 -4.58 -6.82 1.12
CA LEU A 98 -4.62 -8.05 1.91
C LEU A 98 -5.25 -7.75 3.27
N HIS A 99 -6.30 -8.47 3.65
CA HIS A 99 -6.98 -8.25 4.92
C HIS A 99 -7.51 -9.56 5.52
N ASP A 100 -7.34 -9.70 6.83
CA ASP A 100 -7.94 -10.78 7.60
C ASP A 100 -9.34 -10.35 8.07
N GLU A 101 -10.36 -11.13 7.74
CA GLU A 101 -11.75 -10.83 8.12
C GLU A 101 -11.99 -10.87 9.65
N THR A 102 -11.06 -11.44 10.40
CA THR A 102 -11.08 -11.44 11.87
C THR A 102 -10.36 -10.22 12.49
N ASP A 103 -9.82 -9.33 11.68
CA ASP A 103 -9.21 -8.09 12.15
C ASP A 103 -10.24 -7.23 12.91
N ARG A 104 -9.89 -6.88 14.15
CA ARG A 104 -10.75 -6.06 15.04
C ARG A 104 -10.29 -4.62 15.18
N VAL A 105 -9.20 -4.25 14.51
CA VAL A 105 -8.63 -2.90 14.55
C VAL A 105 -9.01 -2.11 13.32
N THR A 106 -8.89 -2.74 12.15
CA THR A 106 -9.36 -2.19 10.88
C THR A 106 -10.35 -3.15 10.22
N SER A 107 -11.23 -2.62 9.40
CA SER A 107 -12.33 -3.39 8.83
C SER A 107 -11.98 -3.97 7.45
N ALA A 108 -11.98 -5.29 7.33
CA ALA A 108 -11.86 -5.95 6.04
C ALA A 108 -13.02 -5.58 5.10
N ARG A 109 -14.23 -5.38 5.63
CA ARG A 109 -15.38 -4.93 4.86
C ARG A 109 -15.14 -3.56 4.21
N GLU A 110 -14.53 -2.63 4.93
CA GLU A 110 -14.16 -1.32 4.37
C GLU A 110 -13.08 -1.46 3.28
N SER A 111 -12.14 -2.38 3.43
CA SER A 111 -11.16 -2.69 2.39
C SER A 111 -11.83 -3.27 1.13
N TRP A 112 -12.82 -4.14 1.28
CA TRP A 112 -13.55 -4.68 0.11
C TRP A 112 -14.42 -3.62 -0.57
N ASP A 113 -15.03 -2.72 0.19
CA ASP A 113 -15.73 -1.56 -0.36
C ASP A 113 -14.77 -0.63 -1.11
N PHE A 114 -13.61 -0.35 -0.55
CA PHE A 114 -12.56 0.42 -1.22
C PHE A 114 -12.13 -0.22 -2.55
N VAL A 115 -11.87 -1.52 -2.58
CA VAL A 115 -11.54 -2.27 -3.81
C VAL A 115 -12.62 -2.10 -4.87
N ARG A 116 -13.89 -2.25 -4.48
CA ARG A 116 -15.03 -2.09 -5.39
C ARG A 116 -15.08 -0.68 -5.99
N ARG A 117 -14.91 0.36 -5.16
CA ARG A 117 -14.92 1.76 -5.61
C ARG A 117 -13.70 2.09 -6.46
N ALA A 118 -12.52 1.59 -6.11
CA ALA A 118 -11.30 1.78 -6.90
C ALA A 118 -11.42 1.16 -8.29
N ARG A 119 -12.02 -0.03 -8.41
CA ARG A 119 -12.34 -0.65 -9.71
C ARG A 119 -13.27 0.23 -10.54
N ALA A 120 -14.32 0.78 -9.94
CA ALA A 120 -15.24 1.68 -10.61
C ALA A 120 -14.55 2.98 -11.08
N ALA A 121 -13.47 3.40 -10.41
CA ALA A 121 -12.63 4.53 -10.81
C ALA A 121 -11.52 4.16 -11.82
N GLY A 122 -11.50 2.92 -12.33
CA GLY A 122 -10.55 2.48 -13.36
C GLY A 122 -9.25 1.87 -12.84
N ALA A 123 -9.15 1.54 -11.54
CA ALA A 123 -8.01 0.83 -11.00
C ALA A 123 -8.11 -0.70 -11.26
N ASP A 124 -6.96 -1.35 -11.44
CA ASP A 124 -6.84 -2.81 -11.36
C ASP A 124 -6.64 -3.20 -9.89
N ALA A 125 -7.74 -3.32 -9.15
CA ALA A 125 -7.72 -3.54 -7.71
C ALA A 125 -8.17 -4.96 -7.35
N VAL A 126 -7.41 -5.63 -6.47
CA VAL A 126 -7.69 -6.98 -5.99
C VAL A 126 -7.69 -7.00 -4.46
N GLY A 127 -8.80 -7.48 -3.89
CA GLY A 127 -8.89 -7.82 -2.47
C GLY A 127 -8.47 -9.27 -2.25
N ILE A 128 -7.57 -9.51 -1.32
CA ILE A 128 -7.04 -10.84 -0.99
C ILE A 128 -7.39 -11.13 0.48
N PRO A 129 -8.40 -11.99 0.73
CA PRO A 129 -8.73 -12.38 2.09
C PRO A 129 -7.62 -13.23 2.68
N MET A 130 -7.13 -12.82 3.84
CA MET A 130 -6.17 -13.57 4.65
C MET A 130 -6.95 -14.25 5.79
N ARG A 131 -6.65 -15.52 6.05
CA ARG A 131 -7.41 -16.33 7.04
C ARG A 131 -6.74 -16.42 8.40
N ILE A 132 -5.63 -15.73 8.58
CA ILE A 132 -4.82 -15.81 9.79
C ILE A 132 -3.98 -14.54 9.97
N GLY A 133 -3.86 -14.09 11.20
CA GLY A 133 -2.94 -13.00 11.57
C GLY A 133 -3.60 -11.84 12.29
N GLY A 134 -4.85 -11.55 12.01
CA GLY A 134 -5.52 -10.35 12.51
C GLY A 134 -4.78 -9.09 12.07
N HIS A 135 -4.95 -8.00 12.81
CA HIS A 135 -4.34 -6.70 12.46
C HIS A 135 -2.81 -6.70 12.55
N ALA A 136 -2.26 -7.31 13.57
CA ALA A 136 -0.82 -7.32 13.82
C ALA A 136 -0.05 -8.36 12.99
N MET A 137 -0.75 -9.24 12.28
CA MET A 137 -0.18 -10.31 11.45
C MET A 137 0.80 -11.23 12.20
N LEU A 138 0.71 -11.28 13.55
CA LEU A 138 1.63 -12.05 14.40
C LEU A 138 1.50 -13.56 14.16
N ARG A 139 0.28 -14.03 13.96
CA ARG A 139 0.02 -15.41 13.53
C ARG A 139 0.08 -15.46 12.00
N GLY A 140 0.87 -16.39 11.47
CA GLY A 140 1.02 -16.51 10.02
C GLY A 140 1.85 -15.39 9.37
N ALA A 141 2.72 -14.74 10.13
CA ALA A 141 3.61 -13.66 9.64
C ALA A 141 4.36 -14.06 8.36
N ASP A 142 4.83 -15.31 8.29
CA ASP A 142 5.52 -15.83 7.10
C ASP A 142 4.63 -15.85 5.86
N LEU A 143 3.34 -16.14 5.99
CA LEU A 143 2.41 -16.12 4.88
C LEU A 143 2.20 -14.69 4.39
N TRP A 144 1.96 -13.74 5.31
CA TRP A 144 1.81 -12.33 4.98
C TRP A 144 3.06 -11.78 4.30
N HIS A 145 4.24 -12.11 4.84
CA HIS A 145 5.52 -11.67 4.29
C HIS A 145 5.79 -12.25 2.90
N ARG A 146 5.48 -13.53 2.67
CA ARG A 146 5.62 -14.13 1.35
C ARG A 146 4.69 -13.48 0.35
N ARG A 147 3.41 -13.35 0.68
CA ARG A 147 2.43 -12.70 -0.20
C ARG A 147 2.81 -11.27 -0.54
N ALA A 148 3.18 -10.47 0.45
CA ALA A 148 3.63 -9.11 0.22
C ALA A 148 4.85 -9.05 -0.71
N ALA A 149 5.83 -9.93 -0.49
CA ALA A 149 7.02 -10.00 -1.32
C ALA A 149 6.74 -10.43 -2.76
N GLU A 150 5.92 -11.46 -2.96
CA GLU A 150 5.50 -11.97 -4.28
C GLU A 150 4.78 -10.88 -5.08
N LEU A 151 3.80 -10.22 -4.47
CA LEU A 151 3.01 -9.17 -5.12
C LEU A 151 3.85 -7.93 -5.44
N THR A 152 4.72 -7.52 -4.52
CA THR A 152 5.65 -6.41 -4.76
C THR A 152 6.60 -6.72 -5.91
N ALA A 153 7.18 -7.93 -5.95
CA ALA A 153 8.05 -8.36 -7.03
C ALA A 153 7.30 -8.42 -8.38
N ALA A 154 6.07 -8.91 -8.39
CA ALA A 154 5.23 -8.96 -9.59
C ALA A 154 4.96 -7.54 -10.14
N LEU A 155 4.62 -6.58 -9.27
CA LEU A 155 4.40 -5.18 -9.67
C LEU A 155 5.66 -4.53 -10.26
N LEU A 156 6.84 -4.87 -9.75
CA LEU A 156 8.12 -4.35 -10.26
C LEU A 156 8.55 -4.98 -11.60
N SER A 157 8.05 -6.17 -11.92
CA SER A 157 8.45 -6.91 -13.13
C SER A 157 7.60 -6.58 -14.36
N HIS A 158 6.47 -5.89 -14.19
CA HIS A 158 5.53 -5.55 -15.26
C HIS A 158 5.62 -4.07 -15.71
N GLY A 159 6.78 -3.49 -15.59
CA GLY A 159 7.08 -2.13 -16.02
C GLY A 159 7.98 -2.07 -17.25
#